data_201acc0d3075f37a7bae8c7c15081627
#
_entry.id   201acc0d3075f37a7bae8c7c15081627
#
_cell.length_a   1.000
_cell.length_b   1.000
_cell.length_c   1.000
_cell.angle_alpha   90.00
_cell.angle_beta   90.00
_cell.angle_gamma   90.00
#
_symmetry.space_group_name_H-M   'P 1'
#
loop_
_entity.id
_entity.type
_entity.pdbx_description
1 polymer ?
#
loop_
_entity_poly.entity_id
_entity_poly.type
_entity_poly.pdbx_seq_one_letter_code
_entity_poly.pdbx_strand_id
1 'polypeptide(L)'
;MMRNLLAFDLGASNGRAILGQFDGETITMRELHRFENNYIEMNGVFYWDLPYLYNQLKQGFLAFKNANVGELDCFGIDTWGVDYGLLDKNDQLLSNPRSYRYAVDADMEAVWKTVDFPTLFARTGIATMNFNTVYQLYRRKLQDDPALANAQTLLFMPDLLGFFLTGEKKSEYTETTTSMLYNPTTKDWDWQTIKALGLPKKIFLPIDRAGSLRGRLRPELAEELGINQARFAAVGTHDTASAVAAIPGTGSFAFCSSGTWSLFGVETDKPILTDAVRDANFSNEGTIQGGFRPLSNIMGLWLIQECRRDWQKAGQKLSWNDIVEEAKRAEPFRTIIDTDDSTFYAGGQMPEKIRSFARRTGQPVPESVGQIARCIYESLALKYRWALERLEGIKGARIDTLNIVGGGCNNKLLNQFAADATGRPVITGPVEGAAIGNLLAQAMALGDIRDVDELRAVVRRSEPVDTYEPHHTPQWEAAYQKLLNFGK
;
A
#
# COMPACT_ATOMS: atom_id res chain seq x y z
N MET A 1 30.33 -5.67 -8.16
CA MET A 1 30.34 -4.41 -8.98
C MET A 1 29.28 -3.51 -8.40
N MET A 2 29.58 -2.23 -8.16
CA MET A 2 28.59 -1.27 -7.63
C MET A 2 27.50 -1.00 -8.67
N ARG A 3 26.22 -1.13 -8.29
CA ARG A 3 25.07 -0.74 -9.10
C ARG A 3 24.50 0.56 -8.58
N ASN A 4 24.16 1.47 -9.48
CA ASN A 4 23.36 2.64 -9.20
C ASN A 4 21.94 2.39 -9.66
N LEU A 5 21.01 2.32 -8.74
CA LEU A 5 19.59 2.02 -8.95
C LEU A 5 18.77 3.24 -8.54
N LEU A 6 17.67 3.53 -9.25
CA LEU A 6 16.79 4.65 -8.90
C LEU A 6 15.36 4.13 -8.70
N ALA A 7 14.86 4.24 -7.49
CA ALA A 7 13.45 3.97 -7.18
C ALA A 7 12.64 5.27 -7.23
N PHE A 8 11.52 5.24 -7.95
CA PHE A 8 10.44 6.21 -7.83
C PHE A 8 9.34 5.56 -7.02
N ASP A 9 9.21 5.97 -5.76
CA ASP A 9 8.21 5.50 -4.80
C ASP A 9 7.17 6.61 -4.62
N LEU A 10 5.99 6.39 -5.21
CA LEU A 10 4.89 7.36 -5.26
C LEU A 10 3.72 6.87 -4.40
N GLY A 11 3.63 7.39 -3.19
CA GLY A 11 2.42 7.20 -2.37
C GLY A 11 1.29 8.17 -2.74
N ALA A 12 0.11 7.95 -2.20
CA ALA A 12 -1.08 8.77 -2.45
C ALA A 12 -1.03 10.19 -1.86
N SER A 13 0.05 10.57 -1.17
CA SER A 13 0.22 11.90 -0.56
C SER A 13 1.57 12.54 -0.85
N ASN A 14 2.56 11.78 -1.22
CA ASN A 14 3.90 12.26 -1.59
C ASN A 14 4.59 11.24 -2.48
N GLY A 15 5.59 11.69 -3.23
CA GLY A 15 6.45 10.83 -4.04
C GLY A 15 7.91 11.17 -3.79
N ARG A 16 8.79 10.21 -4.10
CA ARG A 16 10.23 10.33 -3.89
C ARG A 16 11.01 9.68 -5.02
N ALA A 17 12.20 10.21 -5.27
CA ALA A 17 13.24 9.53 -6.05
C ALA A 17 14.39 9.17 -5.10
N ILE A 18 14.70 7.88 -4.99
CA ILE A 18 15.66 7.34 -4.04
C ILE A 18 16.75 6.59 -4.80
N LEU A 19 17.99 7.06 -4.65
CA LEU A 19 19.18 6.38 -5.14
C LEU A 19 19.51 5.20 -4.23
N GLY A 20 19.62 4.00 -4.80
CA GLY A 20 20.20 2.83 -4.18
C GLY A 20 21.56 2.53 -4.78
N GLN A 21 22.56 2.36 -3.92
CA GLN A 21 23.88 1.87 -4.33
C GLN A 21 24.07 0.46 -3.76
N PHE A 22 24.06 -0.51 -4.66
CA PHE A 22 24.14 -1.94 -4.33
C PHE A 22 25.50 -2.51 -4.73
N ASP A 23 26.22 -3.11 -3.79
CA ASP A 23 27.55 -3.67 -4.00
C ASP A 23 27.59 -5.20 -4.28
N GLY A 24 26.42 -5.84 -4.22
CA GLY A 24 26.22 -7.29 -4.33
C GLY A 24 25.92 -7.96 -3.00
N GLU A 25 26.17 -7.28 -1.88
CA GLU A 25 25.93 -7.81 -0.51
C GLU A 25 25.02 -6.88 0.31
N THR A 26 25.22 -5.58 0.18
CA THR A 26 24.49 -4.54 0.91
C THR A 26 24.03 -3.44 -0.01
N ILE A 27 23.00 -2.72 0.41
CA ILE A 27 22.50 -1.54 -0.30
C ILE A 27 22.49 -0.33 0.63
N THR A 28 22.96 0.80 0.14
CA THR A 28 22.78 2.10 0.81
C THR A 28 21.78 2.94 0.04
N MET A 29 20.94 3.67 0.75
CA MET A 29 19.89 4.49 0.16
C MET A 29 20.10 5.98 0.45
N ARG A 30 19.78 6.82 -0.54
CA ARG A 30 19.77 8.27 -0.40
C ARG A 30 18.59 8.87 -1.14
N GLU A 31 17.71 9.58 -0.43
CA GLU A 31 16.65 10.36 -1.04
C GLU A 31 17.27 11.52 -1.84
N LEU A 32 16.95 11.61 -3.11
CA LEU A 32 17.44 12.65 -4.02
C LEU A 32 16.40 13.73 -4.30
N HIS A 33 15.12 13.34 -4.31
CA HIS A 33 14.03 14.25 -4.61
C HIS A 33 12.79 13.82 -3.88
N ARG A 34 12.01 14.79 -3.38
CA ARG A 34 10.71 14.59 -2.74
C ARG A 34 9.72 15.63 -3.23
N PHE A 35 8.49 15.21 -3.42
CA PHE A 35 7.40 16.07 -3.87
C PHE A 35 6.08 15.67 -3.22
N GLU A 36 5.16 16.61 -3.16
CA GLU A 36 3.78 16.33 -2.74
C GLU A 36 2.99 15.68 -3.88
N ASN A 37 2.09 14.78 -3.54
CA ASN A 37 1.17 14.16 -4.47
C ASN A 37 -0.25 14.39 -3.98
N ASN A 38 -0.96 15.31 -4.62
CA ASN A 38 -2.32 15.68 -4.28
C ASN A 38 -3.22 15.47 -5.50
N TYR A 39 -4.44 14.99 -5.25
CA TYR A 39 -5.46 15.02 -6.28
C TYR A 39 -6.00 16.46 -6.48
N ILE A 40 -6.47 16.72 -7.68
CA ILE A 40 -7.09 17.99 -8.05
C ILE A 40 -8.59 17.76 -8.27
N GLU A 41 -9.42 18.53 -7.59
CA GLU A 41 -10.85 18.51 -7.82
C GLU A 41 -11.21 19.48 -8.96
N MET A 42 -11.88 18.94 -9.99
CA MET A 42 -12.42 19.71 -11.09
C MET A 42 -13.86 19.27 -11.37
N ASN A 43 -14.80 20.17 -11.22
CA ASN A 43 -16.21 19.93 -11.48
C ASN A 43 -16.76 18.67 -10.73
N GLY A 44 -16.36 18.52 -9.46
CA GLY A 44 -16.78 17.41 -8.59
C GLY A 44 -16.11 16.07 -8.89
N VAL A 45 -15.13 16.03 -9.79
CA VAL A 45 -14.32 14.83 -10.09
C VAL A 45 -12.90 15.03 -9.60
N PHE A 46 -12.33 14.00 -8.98
CA PHE A 46 -10.98 14.02 -8.46
C PHE A 46 -10.02 13.38 -9.45
N TYR A 47 -8.94 14.10 -9.81
CA TYR A 47 -7.94 13.68 -10.78
C TYR A 47 -6.54 13.69 -10.18
N TRP A 48 -5.72 12.74 -10.58
CA TRP A 48 -4.27 12.86 -10.42
C TRP A 48 -3.70 13.77 -11.51
N ASP A 49 -2.80 14.67 -11.13
CA ASP A 49 -2.09 15.52 -12.10
C ASP A 49 -0.95 14.73 -12.74
N LEU A 50 -1.27 13.93 -13.77
CA LEU A 50 -0.28 13.09 -14.44
C LEU A 50 0.87 13.89 -15.06
N PRO A 51 0.65 15.04 -15.73
CA PRO A 51 1.74 15.88 -16.23
C PRO A 51 2.70 16.35 -15.12
N TYR A 52 2.15 16.73 -13.97
CA TYR A 52 2.96 17.08 -12.81
C TYR A 52 3.78 15.89 -12.32
N LEU A 53 3.17 14.72 -12.11
CA LEU A 53 3.87 13.51 -11.67
C LEU A 53 4.98 13.13 -12.63
N TYR A 54 4.71 13.14 -13.94
CA TYR A 54 5.71 12.88 -14.97
C TYR A 54 6.90 13.86 -14.88
N ASN A 55 6.61 15.15 -14.68
CA ASN A 55 7.67 16.15 -14.50
C ASN A 55 8.47 15.88 -13.21
N GLN A 56 7.84 15.42 -12.12
CA GLN A 56 8.56 15.08 -10.89
C GLN A 56 9.51 13.88 -11.09
N LEU A 57 9.15 12.90 -11.92
CA LEU A 57 10.08 11.83 -12.29
C LEU A 57 11.30 12.39 -13.05
N LYS A 58 11.09 13.33 -13.97
CA LYS A 58 12.21 14.02 -14.67
C LYS A 58 13.11 14.76 -13.67
N GLN A 59 12.54 15.45 -12.67
CA GLN A 59 13.33 16.09 -11.61
C GLN A 59 14.13 15.06 -10.80
N GLY A 60 13.57 13.87 -10.53
CA GLY A 60 14.28 12.77 -9.90
C GLY A 60 15.50 12.29 -10.70
N PHE A 61 15.37 12.14 -12.02
CA PHE A 61 16.49 11.83 -12.90
C PHE A 61 17.55 12.95 -12.92
N LEU A 62 17.15 14.21 -12.95
CA LEU A 62 18.07 15.35 -12.87
C LEU A 62 18.80 15.38 -11.52
N ALA A 63 18.11 15.07 -10.43
CA ALA A 63 18.72 14.95 -9.12
C ALA A 63 19.75 13.79 -9.08
N PHE A 64 19.43 12.65 -9.74
CA PHE A 64 20.41 11.57 -9.93
C PHE A 64 21.65 12.04 -10.69
N LYS A 65 21.48 12.71 -11.84
CA LYS A 65 22.60 13.29 -12.59
C LYS A 65 23.49 14.17 -11.72
N ASN A 66 22.86 15.06 -10.94
CA ASN A 66 23.57 16.00 -10.07
C ASN A 66 24.26 15.31 -8.87
N ALA A 67 23.89 14.09 -8.54
CA ALA A 67 24.55 13.30 -7.51
C ALA A 67 25.97 12.83 -7.91
N ASN A 68 26.31 12.85 -9.22
CA ASN A 68 27.63 12.54 -9.78
C ASN A 68 28.18 11.15 -9.35
N VAL A 69 27.30 10.14 -9.32
CA VAL A 69 27.66 8.77 -8.87
C VAL A 69 28.01 7.82 -10.04
N GLY A 70 28.00 8.32 -11.27
CA GLY A 70 28.25 7.53 -12.48
C GLY A 70 26.96 7.23 -13.27
N GLU A 71 26.97 6.17 -14.08
CA GLU A 71 25.81 5.77 -14.88
C GLU A 71 24.69 5.17 -14.02
N LEU A 72 23.46 5.35 -14.47
CA LEU A 72 22.27 4.71 -13.88
C LEU A 72 22.10 3.33 -14.52
N ASP A 73 22.22 2.26 -13.73
CA ASP A 73 22.07 0.89 -14.22
C ASP A 73 20.60 0.56 -14.51
N CYS A 74 19.70 0.92 -13.58
CA CYS A 74 18.29 0.60 -13.67
C CYS A 74 17.43 1.61 -12.89
N PHE A 75 16.15 1.71 -13.28
CA PHE A 75 15.14 2.42 -12.51
C PHE A 75 13.84 1.59 -12.44
N GLY A 76 13.05 1.82 -11.41
CA GLY A 76 11.75 1.20 -11.17
C GLY A 76 10.75 2.18 -10.59
N ILE A 77 9.47 1.94 -10.82
CA ILE A 77 8.37 2.79 -10.34
C ILE A 77 7.38 1.93 -9.58
N ASP A 78 7.07 2.30 -8.35
CA ASP A 78 5.91 1.78 -7.63
C ASP A 78 4.98 2.94 -7.24
N THR A 79 3.70 2.62 -7.12
CA THR A 79 2.66 3.58 -6.74
C THR A 79 1.63 2.93 -5.82
N TRP A 80 0.63 3.73 -5.39
CA TRP A 80 -0.60 3.22 -4.79
C TRP A 80 -1.37 2.39 -5.82
N GLY A 81 -2.22 1.46 -5.34
CA GLY A 81 -3.01 0.56 -6.17
C GLY A 81 -4.23 1.17 -6.84
N VAL A 82 -4.90 0.40 -7.64
CA VAL A 82 -6.24 0.52 -8.24
C VAL A 82 -6.46 1.58 -9.31
N ASP A 83 -5.66 2.64 -9.39
CA ASP A 83 -5.85 3.76 -10.30
C ASP A 83 -5.13 3.55 -11.64
N TYR A 84 -5.70 4.07 -12.70
CA TYR A 84 -5.27 3.83 -14.06
C TYR A 84 -5.50 5.03 -14.97
N GLY A 85 -4.73 5.07 -16.07
CA GLY A 85 -5.01 5.94 -17.21
C GLY A 85 -5.44 5.16 -18.45
N LEU A 86 -6.06 5.87 -19.38
CA LEU A 86 -6.57 5.33 -20.64
C LEU A 86 -5.86 6.01 -21.82
N LEU A 87 -5.36 5.20 -22.75
CA LEU A 87 -4.73 5.68 -23.97
C LEU A 87 -5.60 5.37 -25.18
N ASP A 88 -5.56 6.26 -26.17
CA ASP A 88 -6.22 6.09 -27.46
C ASP A 88 -5.41 5.20 -28.43
N LYS A 89 -5.87 5.09 -29.69
CA LYS A 89 -5.18 4.33 -30.75
C LYS A 89 -3.82 4.89 -31.16
N ASN A 90 -3.52 6.12 -30.82
CA ASN A 90 -2.26 6.81 -31.10
C ASN A 90 -1.37 6.89 -29.84
N ASP A 91 -1.72 6.15 -28.80
CA ASP A 91 -1.05 6.14 -27.50
C ASP A 91 -1.08 7.50 -26.78
N GLN A 92 -2.09 8.33 -27.08
CA GLN A 92 -2.29 9.60 -26.41
C GLN A 92 -3.21 9.42 -25.18
N LEU A 93 -2.89 10.12 -24.10
CA LEU A 93 -3.69 10.13 -22.88
C LEU A 93 -5.06 10.77 -23.16
N LEU A 94 -6.14 10.03 -22.90
CA LEU A 94 -7.50 10.48 -23.13
C LEU A 94 -8.02 11.45 -22.06
N SER A 95 -7.54 11.31 -20.85
CA SER A 95 -7.83 12.22 -19.72
C SER A 95 -6.83 11.98 -18.60
N ASN A 96 -6.66 12.95 -17.71
CA ASN A 96 -5.97 12.67 -16.45
C ASN A 96 -6.62 11.48 -15.73
N PRO A 97 -5.84 10.57 -15.09
CA PRO A 97 -6.36 9.48 -14.27
C PRO A 97 -7.27 10.00 -13.18
N ARG A 98 -8.43 9.36 -12.97
CA ARG A 98 -9.30 9.67 -11.82
C ARG A 98 -8.67 9.10 -10.55
N SER A 99 -8.78 9.85 -9.47
CA SER A 99 -8.31 9.38 -8.16
C SER A 99 -9.33 8.42 -7.54
N TYR A 100 -8.87 7.36 -6.92
CA TYR A 100 -9.68 6.43 -6.14
C TYR A 100 -10.52 7.12 -5.05
N ARG A 101 -10.10 8.30 -4.60
CA ARG A 101 -10.84 9.11 -3.61
C ARG A 101 -12.17 9.66 -4.13
N TYR A 102 -12.41 9.53 -5.44
CA TYR A 102 -13.70 9.86 -6.09
C TYR A 102 -14.73 8.73 -5.96
N ALA A 103 -14.38 7.59 -5.33
CA ALA A 103 -15.25 6.44 -5.18
C ALA A 103 -16.49 6.70 -4.33
N VAL A 104 -17.60 6.02 -4.65
CA VAL A 104 -18.85 6.03 -3.89
C VAL A 104 -19.42 4.61 -3.79
N ASP A 105 -20.14 4.31 -2.71
CA ASP A 105 -20.68 2.96 -2.46
C ASP A 105 -21.69 2.52 -3.52
N ALA A 106 -22.41 3.44 -4.14
CA ALA A 106 -23.34 3.17 -5.23
C ALA A 106 -22.69 2.47 -6.43
N ASP A 107 -21.38 2.62 -6.62
CA ASP A 107 -20.66 1.93 -7.70
C ASP A 107 -20.56 0.43 -7.45
N MET A 108 -20.35 0.04 -6.20
CA MET A 108 -20.37 -1.37 -5.79
C MET A 108 -21.74 -1.98 -6.03
N GLU A 109 -22.81 -1.30 -5.57
CA GLU A 109 -24.19 -1.74 -5.75
C GLU A 109 -24.54 -1.92 -7.23
N ALA A 110 -24.08 -1.00 -8.08
CA ALA A 110 -24.30 -1.09 -9.53
C ALA A 110 -23.65 -2.33 -10.13
N VAL A 111 -22.41 -2.66 -9.77
CA VAL A 111 -21.73 -3.87 -10.23
C VAL A 111 -22.41 -5.12 -9.70
N TRP A 112 -22.81 -5.15 -8.42
CA TRP A 112 -23.43 -6.32 -7.78
C TRP A 112 -24.78 -6.69 -8.33
N LYS A 113 -25.49 -5.78 -9.00
CA LYS A 113 -26.70 -6.09 -9.78
C LYS A 113 -26.40 -7.00 -10.99
N THR A 114 -25.16 -7.02 -11.47
CA THR A 114 -24.73 -7.82 -12.63
C THR A 114 -23.89 -9.03 -12.21
N VAL A 115 -22.94 -8.81 -11.30
CA VAL A 115 -22.08 -9.87 -10.72
C VAL A 115 -21.99 -9.59 -9.22
N ASP A 116 -22.60 -10.45 -8.41
CA ASP A 116 -22.63 -10.29 -6.96
C ASP A 116 -21.23 -10.41 -6.32
N PHE A 117 -21.08 -9.85 -5.12
CA PHE A 117 -19.78 -9.85 -4.44
C PHE A 117 -19.25 -11.26 -4.13
N PRO A 118 -20.04 -12.24 -3.65
CA PRO A 118 -19.56 -13.61 -3.49
C PRO A 118 -18.95 -14.20 -4.76
N THR A 119 -19.59 -13.96 -5.91
CA THR A 119 -19.07 -14.39 -7.22
C THR A 119 -17.78 -13.66 -7.60
N LEU A 120 -17.71 -12.34 -7.40
CA LEU A 120 -16.49 -11.56 -7.65
C LEU A 120 -15.34 -12.06 -6.78
N PHE A 121 -15.59 -12.26 -5.48
CA PHE A 121 -14.59 -12.75 -4.55
C PHE A 121 -14.11 -14.16 -4.93
N ALA A 122 -15.03 -15.08 -5.22
CA ALA A 122 -14.67 -16.45 -5.63
C ALA A 122 -13.78 -16.49 -6.88
N ARG A 123 -13.91 -15.50 -7.78
CA ARG A 123 -13.12 -15.39 -9.01
C ARG A 123 -11.81 -14.66 -8.84
N THR A 124 -11.74 -13.67 -7.96
CA THR A 124 -10.59 -12.75 -7.86
C THR A 124 -9.87 -12.80 -6.52
N GLY A 125 -10.56 -13.20 -5.47
CA GLY A 125 -10.04 -13.24 -4.10
C GLY A 125 -9.83 -11.86 -3.47
N ILE A 126 -10.37 -10.79 -4.06
CA ILE A 126 -10.14 -9.41 -3.61
C ILE A 126 -11.30 -8.94 -2.74
N ALA A 127 -10.96 -8.37 -1.56
CA ALA A 127 -11.90 -7.71 -0.67
C ALA A 127 -12.61 -6.55 -1.38
N THR A 128 -13.87 -6.31 -0.98
CA THR A 128 -14.61 -5.20 -1.57
C THR A 128 -14.26 -3.88 -0.89
N MET A 129 -13.79 -2.97 -1.72
CA MET A 129 -13.58 -1.55 -1.37
C MET A 129 -14.18 -0.73 -2.52
N ASN A 130 -14.95 0.30 -2.21
CA ASN A 130 -15.67 1.09 -3.23
C ASN A 130 -14.78 1.70 -4.31
N PHE A 131 -13.48 1.73 -4.09
CA PHE A 131 -12.47 2.25 -5.01
C PHE A 131 -11.78 1.19 -5.88
N ASN A 132 -12.09 -0.13 -5.78
CA ASN A 132 -11.48 -1.12 -6.67
C ASN A 132 -11.72 -0.75 -8.15
N THR A 133 -10.75 -1.06 -8.99
CA THR A 133 -10.74 -0.68 -10.42
C THR A 133 -11.99 -1.13 -11.16
N VAL A 134 -12.54 -2.31 -10.82
CA VAL A 134 -13.77 -2.83 -11.41
C VAL A 134 -14.94 -1.86 -11.25
N TYR A 135 -15.09 -1.25 -10.07
CA TYR A 135 -16.16 -0.29 -9.79
C TYR A 135 -15.92 1.03 -10.52
N GLN A 136 -14.69 1.51 -10.54
CA GLN A 136 -14.30 2.72 -11.28
C GLN A 136 -14.59 2.58 -12.79
N LEU A 137 -14.22 1.44 -13.40
CA LEU A 137 -14.45 1.17 -14.82
C LEU A 137 -15.95 1.06 -15.13
N TYR A 138 -16.70 0.36 -14.27
CA TYR A 138 -18.14 0.19 -14.49
C TYR A 138 -18.90 1.51 -14.36
N ARG A 139 -18.52 2.39 -13.41
CA ARG A 139 -19.03 3.76 -13.32
C ARG A 139 -18.80 4.52 -14.63
N ARG A 140 -17.58 4.51 -15.18
CA ARG A 140 -17.27 5.17 -16.47
C ARG A 140 -18.18 4.66 -17.59
N LYS A 141 -18.40 3.33 -17.63
CA LYS A 141 -19.32 2.74 -18.60
C LYS A 141 -20.75 3.24 -18.43
N LEU A 142 -21.28 3.25 -17.20
CA LEU A 142 -22.65 3.72 -16.94
C LEU A 142 -22.84 5.21 -17.24
N GLN A 143 -21.77 5.97 -17.21
CA GLN A 143 -21.75 7.40 -17.54
C GLN A 143 -21.50 7.70 -19.03
N ASP A 144 -21.43 6.64 -19.88
CA ASP A 144 -21.05 6.76 -21.30
C ASP A 144 -19.76 7.61 -21.48
N ASP A 145 -18.76 7.40 -20.60
CA ASP A 145 -17.53 8.19 -20.55
C ASP A 145 -16.78 8.10 -21.89
N PRO A 146 -16.59 9.24 -22.61
CA PRO A 146 -15.91 9.22 -23.92
C PRO A 146 -14.48 8.69 -23.85
N ALA A 147 -13.79 8.86 -22.72
CA ALA A 147 -12.43 8.33 -22.54
C ALA A 147 -12.45 6.79 -22.56
N LEU A 148 -13.40 6.14 -21.86
CA LEU A 148 -13.53 4.68 -21.90
C LEU A 148 -13.97 4.19 -23.30
N ALA A 149 -14.88 4.87 -23.96
CA ALA A 149 -15.38 4.50 -25.29
C ALA A 149 -14.27 4.50 -26.36
N ASN A 150 -13.35 5.47 -26.28
CA ASN A 150 -12.23 5.62 -27.22
C ASN A 150 -10.94 4.89 -26.80
N ALA A 151 -10.88 4.34 -25.59
CA ALA A 151 -9.71 3.67 -25.06
C ALA A 151 -9.30 2.44 -25.90
N GLN A 152 -8.01 2.29 -26.11
CA GLN A 152 -7.37 1.10 -26.70
C GLN A 152 -6.48 0.41 -25.66
N THR A 153 -6.02 1.12 -24.65
CA THR A 153 -5.12 0.59 -23.63
C THR A 153 -5.49 1.17 -22.27
N LEU A 154 -5.52 0.32 -21.25
CA LEU A 154 -5.53 0.67 -19.84
C LEU A 154 -4.14 0.38 -19.28
N LEU A 155 -3.56 1.35 -18.57
CA LEU A 155 -2.33 1.18 -17.81
C LEU A 155 -2.56 1.66 -16.38
N PHE A 156 -2.18 0.85 -15.40
CA PHE A 156 -2.14 1.30 -14.01
C PHE A 156 -1.11 2.41 -13.83
N MET A 157 -1.20 3.18 -12.78
CA MET A 157 -0.38 4.39 -12.60
C MET A 157 1.12 4.16 -12.79
N PRO A 158 1.77 3.12 -12.21
CA PRO A 158 3.20 2.89 -12.40
C PRO A 158 3.53 2.46 -13.83
N ASP A 159 2.67 1.64 -14.45
CA ASP A 159 2.82 1.20 -15.82
C ASP A 159 2.64 2.36 -16.81
N LEU A 160 1.70 3.27 -16.52
CA LEU A 160 1.43 4.47 -17.33
C LEU A 160 2.63 5.45 -17.31
N LEU A 161 3.18 5.71 -16.13
CA LEU A 161 4.37 6.53 -15.97
C LEU A 161 5.58 5.89 -16.65
N GLY A 162 5.75 4.56 -16.47
CA GLY A 162 6.78 3.78 -17.15
C GLY A 162 6.66 3.82 -18.66
N PHE A 163 5.44 3.73 -19.21
CA PHE A 163 5.17 3.85 -20.63
C PHE A 163 5.62 5.21 -21.19
N PHE A 164 5.30 6.31 -20.53
CA PHE A 164 5.73 7.64 -21.00
C PHE A 164 7.25 7.80 -20.99
N LEU A 165 7.95 7.12 -20.08
CA LEU A 165 9.41 7.14 -20.00
C LEU A 165 10.10 6.24 -21.03
N THR A 166 9.47 5.10 -21.39
CA THR A 166 10.14 4.03 -22.15
C THR A 166 9.46 3.66 -23.47
N GLY A 167 8.16 3.86 -23.58
CA GLY A 167 7.34 3.38 -24.70
C GLY A 167 6.79 1.96 -24.52
N GLU A 168 7.14 1.27 -23.44
CA GLU A 168 6.71 -0.11 -23.19
C GLU A 168 5.34 -0.15 -22.49
N LYS A 169 4.42 -0.97 -23.01
CA LYS A 169 3.06 -1.14 -22.49
C LYS A 169 2.88 -2.55 -21.94
N LYS A 170 2.72 -2.66 -20.63
CA LYS A 170 2.49 -3.89 -19.87
C LYS A 170 1.56 -3.62 -18.72
N SER A 171 0.98 -4.68 -18.12
CA SER A 171 0.29 -4.62 -16.83
C SER A 171 1.06 -5.46 -15.83
N GLU A 172 1.60 -4.84 -14.79
CA GLU A 172 2.35 -5.59 -13.79
C GLU A 172 1.41 -6.32 -12.83
N TYR A 173 1.79 -7.51 -12.43
CA TYR A 173 0.98 -8.47 -11.68
C TYR A 173 0.52 -7.92 -10.31
N THR A 174 1.43 -7.33 -9.53
CA THR A 174 1.09 -6.89 -8.16
C THR A 174 0.06 -5.77 -8.17
N GLU A 175 0.16 -4.88 -9.14
CA GLU A 175 -0.82 -3.82 -9.38
C GLU A 175 -2.12 -4.37 -9.96
N THR A 176 -2.03 -5.27 -10.95
CA THR A 176 -3.19 -5.88 -11.58
C THR A 176 -4.09 -6.61 -10.58
N THR A 177 -3.51 -7.27 -9.57
CA THR A 177 -4.28 -7.98 -8.55
C THR A 177 -5.14 -7.06 -7.69
N THR A 178 -4.80 -5.78 -7.52
CA THR A 178 -5.60 -4.82 -6.74
C THR A 178 -6.94 -4.50 -7.40
N SER A 179 -7.05 -4.75 -8.69
CA SER A 179 -8.16 -4.28 -9.55
C SER A 179 -9.51 -4.97 -9.31
N MET A 180 -9.54 -6.13 -8.65
CA MET A 180 -10.70 -7.05 -8.61
C MET A 180 -11.10 -7.55 -10.03
N LEU A 181 -10.12 -7.61 -10.95
CA LEU A 181 -10.29 -8.12 -12.34
C LEU A 181 -9.25 -9.17 -12.72
N TYR A 182 -8.34 -9.54 -11.82
CA TYR A 182 -7.41 -10.65 -12.00
C TYR A 182 -8.01 -11.94 -11.45
N ASN A 183 -7.93 -13.02 -12.22
CA ASN A 183 -8.38 -14.36 -11.80
C ASN A 183 -7.16 -15.23 -11.44
N PRO A 184 -6.92 -15.53 -10.14
CA PRO A 184 -5.77 -16.30 -9.71
C PRO A 184 -5.78 -17.76 -10.15
N THR A 185 -6.95 -18.31 -10.52
CA THR A 185 -7.07 -19.70 -10.99
C THR A 185 -6.60 -19.80 -12.44
N THR A 186 -7.01 -18.89 -13.31
CA THR A 186 -6.59 -18.85 -14.72
C THR A 186 -5.26 -18.11 -14.92
N LYS A 187 -4.80 -17.38 -13.90
CA LYS A 187 -3.60 -16.51 -13.91
C LYS A 187 -3.65 -15.46 -15.03
N ASP A 188 -4.82 -14.93 -15.27
CA ASP A 188 -5.11 -13.94 -16.32
C ASP A 188 -6.23 -13.01 -15.82
N TRP A 189 -6.61 -12.05 -16.64
CA TRP A 189 -7.78 -11.23 -16.40
C TRP A 189 -9.04 -12.08 -16.22
N ASP A 190 -9.95 -11.68 -15.34
CA ASP A 190 -11.25 -12.34 -15.19
C ASP A 190 -12.20 -11.97 -16.34
N TRP A 191 -11.96 -12.61 -17.48
CA TRP A 191 -12.72 -12.39 -18.72
C TRP A 191 -14.22 -12.61 -18.57
N GLN A 192 -14.64 -13.41 -17.60
CA GLN A 192 -16.06 -13.63 -17.33
C GLN A 192 -16.70 -12.39 -16.74
N THR A 193 -16.09 -11.78 -15.71
CA THR A 193 -16.55 -10.53 -15.12
C THR A 193 -16.44 -9.37 -16.11
N ILE A 194 -15.32 -9.24 -16.83
CA ILE A 194 -15.13 -8.22 -17.87
C ILE A 194 -16.24 -8.27 -18.92
N LYS A 195 -16.57 -9.47 -19.39
CA LYS A 195 -17.66 -9.69 -20.36
C LYS A 195 -19.03 -9.39 -19.76
N ALA A 196 -19.32 -9.88 -18.55
CA ALA A 196 -20.61 -9.69 -17.88
C ALA A 196 -20.92 -8.20 -17.66
N LEU A 197 -19.91 -7.44 -17.25
CA LEU A 197 -20.00 -5.98 -17.09
C LEU A 197 -19.97 -5.23 -18.43
N GLY A 198 -19.69 -5.91 -19.55
CA GLY A 198 -19.58 -5.31 -20.88
C GLY A 198 -18.44 -4.29 -20.97
N LEU A 199 -17.34 -4.53 -20.27
CA LEU A 199 -16.13 -3.72 -20.37
C LEU A 199 -15.36 -4.05 -21.65
N PRO A 200 -14.68 -3.08 -22.28
CA PRO A 200 -14.01 -3.30 -23.57
C PRO A 200 -12.76 -4.18 -23.39
N LYS A 201 -12.84 -5.44 -23.85
CA LYS A 201 -11.74 -6.43 -23.73
C LYS A 201 -10.39 -5.91 -24.25
N LYS A 202 -10.41 -5.08 -25.29
CA LYS A 202 -9.20 -4.59 -25.99
C LYS A 202 -8.27 -3.75 -25.15
N ILE A 203 -8.74 -3.16 -24.03
CA ILE A 203 -7.92 -2.27 -23.21
C ILE A 203 -7.00 -3.02 -22.24
N PHE A 204 -7.26 -4.29 -21.99
CA PHE A 204 -6.52 -5.10 -21.03
C PHE A 204 -5.31 -5.77 -21.68
N LEU A 205 -4.11 -5.43 -21.21
CA LEU A 205 -2.84 -5.93 -21.75
C LEU A 205 -2.42 -7.25 -21.10
N PRO A 206 -1.49 -8.00 -21.73
CA PRO A 206 -0.85 -9.14 -21.08
C PRO A 206 -0.18 -8.75 -19.76
N ILE A 207 -0.31 -9.62 -18.76
CA ILE A 207 0.21 -9.41 -17.41
C ILE A 207 1.62 -9.97 -17.34
N ASP A 208 2.59 -9.17 -16.84
CA ASP A 208 3.94 -9.61 -16.54
C ASP A 208 4.24 -9.53 -15.03
N ARG A 209 5.41 -9.97 -14.60
CA ARG A 209 5.80 -10.07 -13.21
C ARG A 209 6.97 -9.18 -12.88
N ALA A 210 7.09 -8.83 -11.60
CA ALA A 210 8.28 -8.18 -11.04
C ALA A 210 9.56 -9.00 -11.31
N GLY A 211 10.71 -8.34 -11.27
CA GLY A 211 12.00 -8.96 -11.51
C GLY A 211 12.33 -9.17 -13.00
N SER A 212 11.64 -8.49 -13.92
CA SER A 212 11.92 -8.51 -15.36
C SER A 212 12.28 -7.12 -15.89
N LEU A 213 13.12 -7.10 -16.95
CA LEU A 213 13.43 -5.85 -17.66
C LEU A 213 12.35 -5.57 -18.71
N ARG A 214 11.86 -4.33 -18.74
CA ARG A 214 10.77 -3.87 -19.63
C ARG A 214 11.24 -2.94 -20.76
N GLY A 215 12.50 -2.58 -20.82
CA GLY A 215 13.01 -1.66 -21.81
C GLY A 215 14.04 -0.70 -21.26
N ARG A 216 14.14 0.47 -21.88
CA ARG A 216 15.09 1.52 -21.52
C ARG A 216 14.43 2.89 -21.56
N LEU A 217 15.01 3.84 -20.82
CA LEU A 217 14.67 5.25 -20.96
C LEU A 217 14.79 5.67 -22.44
N ARG A 218 13.78 6.36 -22.95
CA ARG A 218 13.74 6.84 -24.33
C ARG A 218 14.98 7.67 -24.66
N PRO A 219 15.59 7.52 -25.86
CA PRO A 219 16.79 8.25 -26.23
C PRO A 219 16.66 9.77 -26.09
N GLU A 220 15.53 10.33 -26.53
CA GLU A 220 15.26 11.77 -26.46
C GLU A 220 15.17 12.28 -25.02
N LEU A 221 14.64 11.47 -24.08
CA LEU A 221 14.62 11.81 -22.66
C LEU A 221 16.01 11.67 -22.03
N ALA A 222 16.76 10.64 -22.39
CA ALA A 222 18.13 10.46 -21.92
C ALA A 222 19.01 11.64 -22.32
N GLU A 223 18.88 12.12 -23.57
CA GLU A 223 19.56 13.30 -24.06
C GLU A 223 19.11 14.58 -23.32
N GLU A 224 17.81 14.82 -23.22
CA GLU A 224 17.23 15.97 -22.47
C GLU A 224 17.73 16.03 -21.03
N LEU A 225 17.73 14.89 -20.34
CA LEU A 225 18.12 14.79 -18.94
C LEU A 225 19.65 14.69 -18.75
N GLY A 226 20.39 14.44 -19.82
CA GLY A 226 21.85 14.29 -19.81
C GLY A 226 22.31 13.09 -18.99
N ILE A 227 21.60 11.96 -19.08
CA ILE A 227 21.94 10.67 -18.47
C ILE A 227 21.97 9.57 -19.54
N ASN A 228 22.45 8.39 -19.18
CA ASN A 228 22.41 7.24 -20.08
C ASN A 228 20.99 6.67 -20.26
N GLN A 229 20.78 5.85 -21.29
CA GLN A 229 19.54 5.10 -21.50
C GLN A 229 19.44 3.94 -20.48
N ALA A 230 19.20 4.28 -19.22
CA ALA A 230 19.05 3.33 -18.12
C ALA A 230 17.96 2.28 -18.41
N ARG A 231 18.12 1.08 -17.88
CA ARG A 231 17.11 0.00 -17.99
C ARG A 231 15.91 0.32 -17.12
N PHE A 232 14.74 -0.10 -17.57
CA PHE A 232 13.51 -0.05 -16.76
C PHE A 232 13.13 -1.44 -16.31
N ALA A 233 12.92 -1.61 -15.00
CA ALA A 233 12.52 -2.89 -14.40
C ALA A 233 11.06 -2.86 -13.97
N ALA A 234 10.36 -3.96 -14.21
CA ALA A 234 9.13 -4.29 -13.47
C ALA A 234 9.54 -4.64 -12.04
N VAL A 235 9.13 -3.84 -11.09
CA VAL A 235 9.28 -4.06 -9.65
C VAL A 235 7.94 -4.53 -9.07
N GLY A 236 7.79 -4.69 -7.76
CA GLY A 236 6.46 -4.74 -7.16
C GLY A 236 5.81 -3.38 -7.33
N THR A 237 5.07 -3.18 -8.42
CA THR A 237 4.60 -1.84 -8.80
C THR A 237 3.50 -1.31 -7.88
N HIS A 238 2.80 -2.18 -7.14
CA HIS A 238 2.05 -1.77 -5.95
C HIS A 238 3.02 -1.58 -4.78
N ASP A 239 3.12 -0.37 -4.24
CA ASP A 239 4.04 0.03 -3.16
C ASP A 239 4.09 -0.96 -1.99
N THR A 240 2.93 -1.47 -1.60
CA THR A 240 2.82 -2.49 -0.55
C THR A 240 3.46 -3.82 -0.96
N ALA A 241 3.45 -4.19 -2.25
CA ALA A 241 4.13 -5.41 -2.70
C ALA A 241 5.65 -5.28 -2.58
N SER A 242 6.18 -4.12 -2.97
CA SER A 242 7.59 -3.79 -2.76
C SER A 242 7.96 -3.75 -1.27
N ALA A 243 7.12 -3.12 -0.43
CA ALA A 243 7.36 -3.06 1.02
C ALA A 243 7.37 -4.45 1.67
N VAL A 244 6.45 -5.35 1.28
CA VAL A 244 6.39 -6.72 1.81
C VAL A 244 7.58 -7.57 1.35
N ALA A 245 8.05 -7.37 0.12
CA ALA A 245 9.25 -8.05 -0.37
C ALA A 245 10.48 -7.72 0.48
N ALA A 246 10.57 -6.50 0.98
CA ALA A 246 11.67 -6.00 1.80
C ALA A 246 11.58 -6.38 3.29
N ILE A 247 10.60 -7.16 3.71
CA ILE A 247 10.47 -7.60 5.10
C ILE A 247 11.65 -8.52 5.44
N PRO A 248 12.44 -8.23 6.50
CA PRO A 248 13.59 -9.04 6.87
C PRO A 248 13.22 -10.36 7.55
N GLY A 249 11.92 -10.69 7.61
CA GLY A 249 11.37 -11.87 8.28
C GLY A 249 11.91 -13.20 7.73
N THR A 250 11.92 -14.20 8.59
CA THR A 250 12.23 -15.60 8.27
C THR A 250 11.18 -16.52 8.88
N GLY A 251 10.92 -17.66 8.27
CA GLY A 251 9.95 -18.63 8.79
C GLY A 251 8.48 -18.15 8.65
N SER A 252 7.66 -18.49 9.64
CA SER A 252 6.22 -18.11 9.65
C SER A 252 6.03 -16.75 10.29
N PHE A 253 5.74 -15.73 9.47
CA PHE A 253 5.50 -14.39 9.96
C PHE A 253 4.23 -13.77 9.36
N ALA A 254 3.63 -12.84 10.12
CA ALA A 254 2.70 -11.86 9.58
C ALA A 254 3.45 -10.56 9.29
N PHE A 255 2.91 -9.77 8.38
CA PHE A 255 3.39 -8.43 8.12
C PHE A 255 2.36 -7.37 8.46
N CYS A 256 2.83 -6.17 8.80
CA CYS A 256 2.03 -4.96 8.88
C CYS A 256 2.79 -3.83 8.15
N SER A 257 2.32 -3.46 6.96
CA SER A 257 2.77 -2.21 6.33
C SER A 257 2.03 -1.06 7.00
N SER A 258 2.71 -0.40 7.95
CA SER A 258 2.12 0.57 8.86
C SER A 258 2.37 2.00 8.39
N GLY A 259 1.32 2.63 7.91
CA GLY A 259 1.27 4.02 7.47
C GLY A 259 -0.07 4.67 7.82
N THR A 260 -0.63 5.47 6.95
CA THR A 260 -2.00 5.99 7.06
C THR A 260 -2.99 4.84 7.23
N TRP A 261 -2.87 3.82 6.39
CA TRP A 261 -3.47 2.50 6.57
C TRP A 261 -2.45 1.55 7.22
N SER A 262 -2.93 0.51 7.85
CA SER A 262 -2.14 -0.65 8.27
C SER A 262 -2.61 -1.86 7.45
N LEU A 263 -1.83 -2.25 6.45
CA LEU A 263 -2.10 -3.44 5.66
C LEU A 263 -1.50 -4.64 6.39
N PHE A 264 -2.37 -5.43 7.00
CA PHE A 264 -1.97 -6.56 7.86
C PHE A 264 -2.24 -7.89 7.17
N GLY A 265 -1.22 -8.72 6.97
CA GLY A 265 -1.38 -9.95 6.21
C GLY A 265 -0.27 -10.98 6.39
N VAL A 266 -0.33 -11.99 5.54
CA VAL A 266 0.68 -13.06 5.40
C VAL A 266 0.98 -13.29 3.93
N GLU A 267 2.08 -13.98 3.61
CA GLU A 267 2.35 -14.47 2.26
C GLU A 267 1.94 -15.93 2.11
N THR A 268 1.41 -16.28 0.94
CA THR A 268 1.00 -17.63 0.57
C THR A 268 1.31 -17.92 -0.90
N ASP A 269 1.57 -19.19 -1.23
CA ASP A 269 1.80 -19.60 -2.63
C ASP A 269 0.50 -19.64 -3.45
N LYS A 270 -0.63 -19.80 -2.78
CA LYS A 270 -1.95 -19.92 -3.40
C LYS A 270 -2.92 -18.95 -2.75
N PRO A 271 -3.89 -18.42 -3.53
CA PRO A 271 -4.94 -17.57 -2.97
C PRO A 271 -5.84 -18.37 -2.03
N ILE A 272 -6.38 -17.72 -1.02
CA ILE A 272 -7.35 -18.33 -0.09
C ILE A 272 -8.73 -17.76 -0.41
N LEU A 273 -9.53 -18.54 -1.15
CA LEU A 273 -10.83 -18.12 -1.72
C LEU A 273 -12.02 -18.66 -0.93
N THR A 274 -11.89 -18.80 0.39
CA THR A 274 -12.95 -19.31 1.26
C THR A 274 -13.93 -18.21 1.67
N ASP A 275 -15.17 -18.61 2.01
CA ASP A 275 -16.17 -17.68 2.55
C ASP A 275 -15.67 -16.96 3.81
N ALA A 276 -14.92 -17.63 4.68
CA ALA A 276 -14.36 -17.03 5.88
C ALA A 276 -13.41 -15.86 5.57
N VAL A 277 -12.62 -15.95 4.47
CA VAL A 277 -11.73 -14.87 4.01
C VAL A 277 -12.54 -13.73 3.42
N ARG A 278 -13.57 -14.06 2.61
CA ARG A 278 -14.51 -13.07 2.06
C ARG A 278 -15.23 -12.30 3.18
N ASP A 279 -15.82 -13.02 4.13
CA ASP A 279 -16.65 -12.43 5.18
C ASP A 279 -15.81 -11.61 6.19
N ALA A 280 -14.53 -11.94 6.33
CA ALA A 280 -13.55 -11.15 7.08
C ALA A 280 -12.94 -10.00 6.24
N ASN A 281 -13.36 -9.84 5.00
CA ASN A 281 -12.90 -8.81 4.05
C ASN A 281 -11.38 -8.78 3.85
N PHE A 282 -10.75 -9.95 3.68
CA PHE A 282 -9.34 -10.06 3.31
C PHE A 282 -9.18 -10.12 1.79
N SER A 283 -8.18 -9.39 1.29
CA SER A 283 -7.73 -9.41 -0.12
C SER A 283 -6.62 -10.40 -0.33
N ASN A 284 -6.60 -11.11 -1.47
CA ASN A 284 -5.47 -11.92 -1.93
C ASN A 284 -4.69 -11.16 -3.02
N GLU A 285 -3.92 -10.15 -2.63
CA GLU A 285 -3.11 -9.38 -3.57
C GLU A 285 -1.81 -10.10 -3.93
N GLY A 286 -1.21 -9.73 -5.06
CA GLY A 286 0.00 -10.37 -5.58
C GLY A 286 1.27 -10.04 -4.81
N THR A 287 2.22 -10.98 -4.73
CA THR A 287 3.60 -10.77 -4.28
C THR A 287 4.55 -10.67 -5.48
N ILE A 288 5.74 -10.10 -5.30
CA ILE A 288 6.72 -9.95 -6.39
C ILE A 288 7.16 -11.27 -7.00
N GLN A 289 7.15 -12.38 -6.24
CA GLN A 289 7.47 -13.72 -6.73
C GLN A 289 6.28 -14.44 -7.37
N GLY A 290 5.10 -13.80 -7.48
CA GLY A 290 3.92 -14.35 -8.12
C GLY A 290 3.04 -15.23 -7.24
N GLY A 291 3.27 -15.22 -5.93
CA GLY A 291 2.35 -15.71 -4.90
C GLY A 291 1.30 -14.66 -4.51
N PHE A 292 0.71 -14.80 -3.33
CA PHE A 292 -0.37 -13.96 -2.84
C PHE A 292 -0.07 -13.41 -1.44
N ARG A 293 -0.72 -12.32 -1.13
CA ARG A 293 -0.73 -11.66 0.19
C ARG A 293 -2.17 -11.58 0.68
N PRO A 294 -2.71 -12.63 1.34
CA PRO A 294 -3.94 -12.45 2.10
C PRO A 294 -3.74 -11.35 3.14
N LEU A 295 -4.44 -10.24 3.00
CA LEU A 295 -4.30 -9.07 3.86
C LEU A 295 -5.63 -8.37 4.13
N SER A 296 -5.71 -7.67 5.27
CA SER A 296 -6.80 -6.77 5.62
C SER A 296 -6.28 -5.34 5.67
N ASN A 297 -7.09 -4.41 5.15
CA ASN A 297 -6.87 -2.97 5.28
C ASN A 297 -7.48 -2.51 6.61
N ILE A 298 -6.63 -2.18 7.57
CA ILE A 298 -7.01 -1.64 8.88
C ILE A 298 -6.77 -0.13 8.85
N MET A 299 -7.72 0.66 9.38
CA MET A 299 -7.48 2.09 9.58
C MET A 299 -6.32 2.28 10.55
N GLY A 300 -5.19 2.78 10.02
CA GLY A 300 -3.91 2.83 10.70
C GLY A 300 -3.63 4.15 11.44
N LEU A 301 -2.46 4.71 11.17
CA LEU A 301 -2.01 5.96 11.80
C LEU A 301 -2.77 7.19 11.32
N TRP A 302 -3.69 7.07 10.38
CA TRP A 302 -4.63 8.12 9.97
C TRP A 302 -5.30 8.79 11.17
N LEU A 303 -5.75 8.00 12.15
CA LEU A 303 -6.43 8.51 13.34
C LEU A 303 -5.58 9.53 14.10
N ILE A 304 -4.34 9.19 14.39
CA ILE A 304 -3.45 10.09 15.12
C ILE A 304 -2.93 11.23 14.23
N GLN A 305 -2.79 11.02 12.93
CA GLN A 305 -2.43 12.06 11.98
C GLN A 305 -3.52 13.15 11.92
N GLU A 306 -4.79 12.76 11.83
CA GLU A 306 -5.92 13.68 11.86
C GLU A 306 -6.06 14.39 13.21
N CYS A 307 -5.90 13.66 14.33
CA CYS A 307 -5.86 14.31 15.65
C CYS A 307 -4.77 15.40 15.71
N ARG A 308 -3.56 15.09 15.23
CA ARG A 308 -2.46 16.07 15.21
C ARG A 308 -2.79 17.27 14.33
N ARG A 309 -3.40 17.09 13.16
CA ARG A 309 -3.86 18.20 12.30
C ARG A 309 -4.87 19.10 13.01
N ASP A 310 -5.83 18.49 13.71
CA ASP A 310 -6.85 19.24 14.46
C ASP A 310 -6.23 19.99 15.65
N TRP A 311 -5.32 19.37 16.38
CA TRP A 311 -4.58 20.04 17.46
C TRP A 311 -3.73 21.21 16.93
N GLN A 312 -3.08 21.05 15.78
CA GLN A 312 -2.33 22.13 15.12
C GLN A 312 -3.23 23.30 14.73
N LYS A 313 -4.42 23.04 14.16
CA LYS A 313 -5.42 24.06 13.86
C LYS A 313 -5.93 24.79 15.13
N ALA A 314 -5.97 24.08 16.24
CA ALA A 314 -6.31 24.64 17.55
C ALA A 314 -5.11 25.35 18.26
N GLY A 315 -3.97 25.52 17.57
CA GLY A 315 -2.81 26.22 18.07
C GLY A 315 -1.82 25.37 18.88
N GLN A 316 -2.05 24.06 19.00
CA GLN A 316 -1.15 23.15 19.72
C GLN A 316 -0.12 22.55 18.75
N LYS A 317 1.10 23.04 18.77
CA LYS A 317 2.22 22.55 17.93
C LYS A 317 2.92 21.37 18.62
N LEU A 318 2.38 20.16 18.42
CA LEU A 318 2.93 18.92 18.99
C LEU A 318 3.81 18.19 17.96
N SER A 319 5.01 17.82 18.36
CA SER A 319 5.83 16.85 17.62
C SER A 319 5.27 15.43 17.82
N TRP A 320 5.67 14.49 16.96
CA TRP A 320 5.31 13.08 17.13
C TRP A 320 5.81 12.53 18.49
N ASN A 321 6.99 12.95 18.90
CA ASN A 321 7.58 12.56 20.17
C ASN A 321 6.76 13.08 21.37
N ASP A 322 6.28 14.33 21.34
CA ASP A 322 5.44 14.88 22.40
C ASP A 322 4.16 14.05 22.58
N ILE A 323 3.51 13.68 21.44
CA ILE A 323 2.30 12.87 21.45
C ILE A 323 2.56 11.49 22.07
N VAL A 324 3.67 10.84 21.72
CA VAL A 324 4.04 9.53 22.27
C VAL A 324 4.34 9.62 23.77
N GLU A 325 5.07 10.64 24.21
CA GLU A 325 5.37 10.84 25.64
C GLU A 325 4.11 11.15 26.48
N GLU A 326 3.18 11.94 25.94
CA GLU A 326 1.88 12.14 26.58
C GLU A 326 1.05 10.84 26.64
N ALA A 327 1.09 10.02 25.59
CA ALA A 327 0.42 8.72 25.58
C ALA A 327 1.00 7.75 26.63
N LYS A 328 2.31 7.75 26.86
CA LYS A 328 2.97 6.92 27.89
C LYS A 328 2.49 7.26 29.31
N ARG A 329 2.20 8.54 29.57
CA ARG A 329 1.77 9.03 30.89
C ARG A 329 0.29 8.81 31.15
N ALA A 330 -0.51 8.58 30.09
CA ALA A 330 -1.95 8.37 30.22
C ALA A 330 -2.27 7.01 30.84
N GLU A 331 -3.45 6.93 31.50
CA GLU A 331 -3.96 5.70 32.11
C GLU A 331 -4.17 4.59 31.06
N PRO A 332 -3.61 3.38 31.28
CA PRO A 332 -3.77 2.27 30.35
C PRO A 332 -5.22 1.79 30.24
N PHE A 333 -5.62 1.41 29.02
CA PHE A 333 -6.91 0.75 28.70
C PHE A 333 -8.16 1.51 29.17
N ARG A 334 -8.04 2.81 29.40
CA ARG A 334 -9.15 3.67 29.80
C ARG A 334 -10.28 3.67 28.78
N THR A 335 -9.94 3.78 27.49
CA THR A 335 -10.89 3.82 26.38
C THR A 335 -10.34 3.02 25.21
N ILE A 336 -11.16 2.14 24.64
CA ILE A 336 -10.83 1.35 23.45
C ILE A 336 -11.84 1.70 22.36
N ILE A 337 -11.39 1.80 21.12
CA ILE A 337 -12.23 2.06 19.93
C ILE A 337 -12.07 0.93 18.91
N ASP A 338 -13.09 0.72 18.08
CA ASP A 338 -12.87 0.01 16.81
C ASP A 338 -12.30 0.99 15.79
N THR A 339 -11.05 0.79 15.40
CA THR A 339 -10.37 1.70 14.48
C THR A 339 -11.01 1.74 13.09
N ASP A 340 -11.76 0.69 12.72
CA ASP A 340 -12.45 0.59 11.43
C ASP A 340 -13.92 1.08 11.50
N ASP A 341 -14.34 1.74 12.59
CA ASP A 341 -15.65 2.37 12.64
C ASP A 341 -15.77 3.46 11.55
N SER A 342 -16.83 3.41 10.77
CA SER A 342 -17.03 4.27 9.59
C SER A 342 -16.98 5.78 9.90
N THR A 343 -17.25 6.17 11.16
CA THR A 343 -17.17 7.57 11.59
C THR A 343 -15.74 8.14 11.50
N PHE A 344 -14.71 7.28 11.46
CA PHE A 344 -13.30 7.67 11.39
C PHE A 344 -12.76 7.81 9.96
N TYR A 345 -13.48 7.37 8.94
CA TYR A 345 -12.99 7.40 7.55
C TYR A 345 -12.84 8.82 7.00
N ALA A 346 -13.75 9.71 7.37
CA ALA A 346 -13.66 11.12 6.98
C ALA A 346 -12.72 11.89 7.91
N GLY A 347 -11.86 12.76 7.35
CA GLY A 347 -10.99 13.65 8.10
C GLY A 347 -11.74 14.73 8.90
N GLY A 348 -11.00 15.43 9.77
CA GLY A 348 -11.48 16.54 10.59
C GLY A 348 -12.28 16.13 11.83
N GLN A 349 -12.11 16.92 12.89
CA GLN A 349 -12.74 16.70 14.20
C GLN A 349 -12.44 15.31 14.80
N MET A 350 -11.32 14.70 14.48
CA MET A 350 -11.00 13.34 14.89
C MET A 350 -10.99 13.16 16.42
N PRO A 351 -10.44 14.07 17.23
CA PRO A 351 -10.53 13.97 18.69
C PRO A 351 -11.99 13.90 19.17
N GLU A 352 -12.90 14.66 18.58
CA GLU A 352 -14.32 14.65 18.98
C GLU A 352 -15.06 13.41 18.51
N LYS A 353 -14.72 12.87 17.35
CA LYS A 353 -15.24 11.58 16.87
C LYS A 353 -14.87 10.44 17.84
N ILE A 354 -13.62 10.41 18.33
CA ILE A 354 -13.17 9.43 19.33
C ILE A 354 -13.93 9.60 20.65
N ARG A 355 -14.13 10.84 21.12
CA ARG A 355 -14.96 11.11 22.32
C ARG A 355 -16.41 10.67 22.12
N SER A 356 -16.97 10.92 20.95
CA SER A 356 -18.33 10.50 20.62
C SER A 356 -18.47 8.98 20.59
N PHE A 357 -17.47 8.27 20.06
CA PHE A 357 -17.41 6.81 20.12
C PHE A 357 -17.40 6.33 21.57
N ALA A 358 -16.56 6.92 22.43
CA ALA A 358 -16.49 6.57 23.85
C ALA A 358 -17.83 6.77 24.56
N ARG A 359 -18.51 7.91 24.33
CA ARG A 359 -19.86 8.18 24.89
C ARG A 359 -20.88 7.13 24.42
N ARG A 360 -20.91 6.84 23.12
CA ARG A 360 -21.83 5.86 22.52
C ARG A 360 -21.67 4.47 23.07
N THR A 361 -20.43 4.09 23.42
CA THR A 361 -20.10 2.77 23.96
C THR A 361 -20.02 2.73 25.48
N GLY A 362 -20.45 3.80 26.19
CA GLY A 362 -20.48 3.87 27.64
C GLY A 362 -19.12 3.82 28.32
N GLN A 363 -18.06 4.26 27.65
CA GLN A 363 -16.69 4.25 28.14
C GLN A 363 -16.29 5.63 28.69
N PRO A 364 -15.28 5.70 29.57
CA PRO A 364 -14.68 6.96 29.98
C PRO A 364 -14.20 7.76 28.77
N VAL A 365 -14.62 9.03 28.69
CA VAL A 365 -14.29 9.91 27.57
C VAL A 365 -12.83 10.37 27.68
N PRO A 366 -11.99 10.19 26.61
CA PRO A 366 -10.62 10.68 26.64
C PRO A 366 -10.60 12.20 26.40
N GLU A 367 -9.97 12.95 27.32
CA GLU A 367 -9.96 14.42 27.32
C GLU A 367 -8.64 15.00 26.82
N SER A 368 -7.52 14.47 27.30
CA SER A 368 -6.19 14.97 26.97
C SER A 368 -5.62 14.37 25.68
N VAL A 369 -4.60 15.02 25.11
CA VAL A 369 -3.80 14.52 23.99
C VAL A 369 -3.31 13.10 24.29
N GLY A 370 -2.73 12.90 25.48
CA GLY A 370 -2.20 11.59 25.87
C GLY A 370 -3.25 10.49 25.95
N GLN A 371 -4.43 10.78 26.51
CA GLN A 371 -5.52 9.82 26.60
C GLN A 371 -6.06 9.43 25.22
N ILE A 372 -6.20 10.38 24.30
CA ILE A 372 -6.63 10.12 22.91
C ILE A 372 -5.57 9.31 22.17
N ALA A 373 -4.30 9.71 22.25
CA ALA A 373 -3.21 9.03 21.57
C ALA A 373 -3.04 7.59 22.07
N ARG A 374 -3.11 7.38 23.40
CA ARG A 374 -3.03 6.04 23.99
C ARG A 374 -4.20 5.17 23.59
N CYS A 375 -5.42 5.71 23.63
CA CYS A 375 -6.62 5.03 23.12
C CYS A 375 -6.42 4.53 21.68
N ILE A 376 -5.89 5.36 20.79
CA ILE A 376 -5.60 4.99 19.39
C ILE A 376 -4.56 3.86 19.34
N TYR A 377 -3.43 4.00 20.03
CA TYR A 377 -2.33 3.03 19.94
C TYR A 377 -2.70 1.66 20.54
N GLU A 378 -3.38 1.64 21.68
CA GLU A 378 -3.89 0.40 22.28
C GLU A 378 -4.94 -0.27 21.39
N SER A 379 -5.85 0.50 20.80
CA SER A 379 -6.88 0.00 19.90
C SER A 379 -6.28 -0.57 18.60
N LEU A 380 -5.28 0.08 18.01
CA LEU A 380 -4.55 -0.44 16.85
C LEU A 380 -3.84 -1.76 17.17
N ALA A 381 -3.17 -1.86 18.31
CA ALA A 381 -2.51 -3.09 18.73
C ALA A 381 -3.51 -4.25 18.91
N LEU A 382 -4.67 -3.98 19.48
CA LEU A 382 -5.76 -4.96 19.60
C LEU A 382 -6.34 -5.36 18.24
N LYS A 383 -6.42 -4.42 17.30
CA LYS A 383 -6.87 -4.71 15.94
C LYS A 383 -5.86 -5.57 15.18
N TYR A 384 -4.54 -5.37 15.41
CA TYR A 384 -3.50 -6.26 14.87
C TYR A 384 -3.63 -7.68 15.43
N ARG A 385 -3.92 -7.83 16.73
CA ARG A 385 -4.24 -9.13 17.31
C ARG A 385 -5.46 -9.77 16.64
N TRP A 386 -6.52 -9.01 16.46
CA TRP A 386 -7.73 -9.47 15.77
C TRP A 386 -7.45 -10.01 14.37
N ALA A 387 -6.63 -9.29 13.60
CA ALA A 387 -6.24 -9.70 12.25
C ALA A 387 -5.34 -10.94 12.29
N LEU A 388 -4.38 -10.99 13.21
CA LEU A 388 -3.48 -12.13 13.39
C LEU A 388 -4.23 -13.42 13.69
N GLU A 389 -5.14 -13.41 14.66
CA GLU A 389 -5.94 -14.58 15.05
C GLU A 389 -6.82 -15.09 13.89
N ARG A 390 -7.36 -14.18 13.07
CA ARG A 390 -8.11 -14.56 11.85
C ARG A 390 -7.22 -15.20 10.81
N LEU A 391 -6.03 -14.63 10.56
CA LEU A 391 -5.07 -15.21 9.63
C LEU A 391 -4.57 -16.58 10.08
N GLU A 392 -4.34 -16.78 11.39
CA GLU A 392 -4.01 -18.09 11.95
C GLU A 392 -5.14 -19.10 11.72
N GLY A 393 -6.39 -18.69 11.96
CA GLY A 393 -7.58 -19.52 11.68
C GLY A 393 -7.73 -19.89 10.21
N ILE A 394 -7.49 -18.91 9.31
CA ILE A 394 -7.54 -19.11 7.86
C ILE A 394 -6.39 -20.02 7.38
N LYS A 395 -5.18 -19.80 7.89
CA LYS A 395 -3.99 -20.56 7.53
C LYS A 395 -3.96 -21.97 8.16
N GLY A 396 -4.71 -22.16 9.25
CA GLY A 396 -4.69 -23.40 10.04
C GLY A 396 -3.36 -23.65 10.77
N ALA A 397 -2.56 -22.60 10.96
CA ALA A 397 -1.24 -22.68 11.58
C ALA A 397 -0.91 -21.40 12.34
N ARG A 398 -0.15 -21.54 13.42
CA ARG A 398 0.37 -20.42 14.20
C ARG A 398 1.34 -19.57 13.38
N ILE A 399 1.31 -18.28 13.62
CA ILE A 399 2.26 -17.31 13.10
C ILE A 399 3.22 -16.93 14.23
N ASP A 400 4.52 -17.04 13.99
CA ASP A 400 5.52 -16.94 15.05
C ASP A 400 5.92 -15.49 15.37
N THR A 401 5.99 -14.63 14.36
CA THR A 401 6.43 -13.23 14.49
C THR A 401 5.52 -12.27 13.72
N LEU A 402 5.48 -11.01 14.15
CA LEU A 402 4.89 -9.92 13.40
C LEU A 402 5.99 -8.97 12.92
N ASN A 403 6.06 -8.73 11.62
CA ASN A 403 7.00 -7.77 11.04
C ASN A 403 6.25 -6.48 10.68
N ILE A 404 6.70 -5.34 11.23
CA ILE A 404 6.14 -4.01 10.93
C ILE A 404 7.14 -3.26 10.06
N VAL A 405 6.67 -2.77 8.90
CA VAL A 405 7.45 -1.96 7.96
C VAL A 405 6.78 -0.61 7.73
N GLY A 406 7.50 0.33 7.14
CA GLY A 406 6.98 1.67 6.87
C GLY A 406 7.09 2.63 8.05
N GLY A 407 6.44 3.79 7.94
CA GLY A 407 6.55 4.88 8.91
C GLY A 407 6.16 4.51 10.35
N GLY A 408 5.30 3.50 10.53
CA GLY A 408 4.90 2.99 11.84
C GLY A 408 6.06 2.41 12.67
N CYS A 409 7.15 1.98 12.04
CA CYS A 409 8.37 1.52 12.74
C CYS A 409 8.90 2.55 13.74
N ASN A 410 8.70 3.83 13.46
CA ASN A 410 9.18 4.92 14.32
C ASN A 410 8.39 5.07 15.63
N ASN A 411 7.19 4.47 15.73
CA ASN A 411 6.38 4.54 16.94
C ASN A 411 6.68 3.36 17.89
N LYS A 412 7.75 3.49 18.67
CA LYS A 412 8.21 2.44 19.59
C LYS A 412 7.14 2.00 20.60
N LEU A 413 6.24 2.91 21.01
CA LEU A 413 5.15 2.59 21.94
C LEU A 413 4.10 1.69 21.30
N LEU A 414 3.67 2.02 20.08
CA LEU A 414 2.73 1.17 19.33
C LEU A 414 3.34 -0.20 19.03
N ASN A 415 4.63 -0.25 18.67
CA ASN A 415 5.32 -1.49 18.37
C ASN A 415 5.39 -2.42 19.58
N GLN A 416 5.66 -1.87 20.79
CA GLN A 416 5.60 -2.64 22.03
C GLN A 416 4.15 -3.11 22.32
N PHE A 417 3.17 -2.22 22.17
CA PHE A 417 1.75 -2.59 22.36
C PHE A 417 1.31 -3.67 21.37
N ALA A 418 1.80 -3.64 20.12
CA ALA A 418 1.54 -4.69 19.15
C ALA A 418 2.13 -6.05 19.60
N ALA A 419 3.34 -6.05 20.14
CA ALA A 419 3.95 -7.28 20.70
C ALA A 419 3.12 -7.79 21.88
N ASP A 420 2.77 -6.91 22.81
CA ASP A 420 2.02 -7.26 24.03
C ASP A 420 0.60 -7.79 23.69
N ALA A 421 -0.10 -7.12 22.78
CA ALA A 421 -1.45 -7.49 22.38
C ALA A 421 -1.51 -8.81 21.61
N THR A 422 -0.57 -9.01 20.66
CA THR A 422 -0.52 -10.20 19.81
C THR A 422 0.09 -11.40 20.51
N GLY A 423 0.89 -11.19 21.56
CA GLY A 423 1.68 -12.24 22.21
C GLY A 423 2.73 -12.85 21.28
N ARG A 424 3.26 -12.03 20.36
CA ARG A 424 4.29 -12.40 19.39
C ARG A 424 5.43 -11.37 19.42
N PRO A 425 6.68 -11.80 19.22
CA PRO A 425 7.77 -10.87 18.95
C PRO A 425 7.42 -9.99 17.73
N VAL A 426 7.63 -8.68 17.88
CA VAL A 426 7.48 -7.72 16.79
C VAL A 426 8.85 -7.28 16.32
N ILE A 427 9.11 -7.43 15.02
CA ILE A 427 10.34 -6.99 14.36
C ILE A 427 9.99 -5.78 13.51
N THR A 428 10.69 -4.66 13.66
CA THR A 428 10.40 -3.43 12.92
C THR A 428 11.52 -3.04 11.99
N GLY A 429 11.16 -2.60 10.79
CA GLY A 429 12.06 -2.16 9.74
C GLY A 429 11.98 -3.03 8.48
N PRO A 430 12.43 -2.50 7.35
CA PRO A 430 12.90 -1.13 7.12
C PRO A 430 11.77 -0.08 7.15
N VAL A 431 12.12 1.15 7.53
CA VAL A 431 11.18 2.29 7.48
C VAL A 431 10.79 2.61 6.04
N GLU A 432 11.75 2.53 5.13
CA GLU A 432 11.59 2.79 3.70
C GLU A 432 11.36 1.48 2.92
N GLY A 433 10.40 0.67 3.40
CA GLY A 433 10.16 -0.68 2.86
C GLY A 433 9.85 -0.72 1.38
N ALA A 434 8.97 0.16 0.86
CA ALA A 434 8.62 0.22 -0.56
C ALA A 434 9.87 0.55 -1.41
N ALA A 435 10.60 1.58 -1.04
CA ALA A 435 11.79 2.01 -1.78
C ALA A 435 12.88 0.92 -1.84
N ILE A 436 13.23 0.30 -0.72
CA ILE A 436 14.26 -0.76 -0.73
C ILE A 436 13.79 -2.01 -1.47
N GLY A 437 12.50 -2.37 -1.36
CA GLY A 437 11.92 -3.47 -2.13
C GLY A 437 11.94 -3.20 -3.63
N ASN A 438 11.60 -1.99 -4.06
CA ASN A 438 11.72 -1.55 -5.45
C ASN A 438 13.18 -1.65 -5.93
N LEU A 439 14.14 -1.07 -5.21
CA LEU A 439 15.56 -1.09 -5.57
C LEU A 439 16.10 -2.52 -5.70
N LEU A 440 15.79 -3.39 -4.76
CA LEU A 440 16.28 -4.77 -4.80
C LEU A 440 15.54 -5.64 -5.83
N ALA A 441 14.28 -5.33 -6.17
CA ALA A 441 13.61 -5.94 -7.32
C ALA A 441 14.26 -5.53 -8.65
N GLN A 442 14.82 -4.31 -8.76
CA GLN A 442 15.65 -3.92 -9.91
C GLN A 442 16.94 -4.77 -9.98
N ALA A 443 17.61 -5.01 -8.83
CA ALA A 443 18.77 -5.89 -8.78
C ALA A 443 18.42 -7.34 -9.18
N MET A 444 17.21 -7.82 -8.83
CA MET A 444 16.71 -9.12 -9.32
C MET A 444 16.53 -9.09 -10.85
N ALA A 445 15.96 -8.04 -11.41
CA ALA A 445 15.79 -7.89 -12.86
C ALA A 445 17.13 -7.81 -13.61
N LEU A 446 18.18 -7.32 -12.96
CA LEU A 446 19.54 -7.30 -13.50
C LEU A 446 20.28 -8.64 -13.37
N GLY A 447 19.73 -9.59 -12.58
CA GLY A 447 20.34 -10.89 -12.32
C GLY A 447 21.37 -10.89 -11.18
N ASP A 448 21.46 -9.81 -10.42
CA ASP A 448 22.41 -9.68 -9.29
C ASP A 448 21.82 -10.31 -8.00
N ILE A 449 20.51 -10.47 -7.89
CA ILE A 449 19.78 -11.16 -6.82
C ILE A 449 18.90 -12.24 -7.45
N ARG A 450 18.92 -13.43 -6.88
CA ARG A 450 18.31 -14.62 -7.45
C ARG A 450 16.80 -14.73 -7.15
N ASP A 451 16.44 -14.44 -5.91
CA ASP A 451 15.09 -14.65 -5.37
C ASP A 451 14.79 -13.70 -4.18
N VAL A 452 13.57 -13.78 -3.66
CA VAL A 452 13.13 -12.92 -2.55
C VAL A 452 13.83 -13.25 -1.23
N ASP A 453 14.30 -14.47 -1.03
CA ASP A 453 15.03 -14.83 0.20
C ASP A 453 16.41 -14.17 0.22
N GLU A 454 17.07 -14.11 -0.92
CA GLU A 454 18.33 -13.38 -1.09
C GLU A 454 18.09 -11.85 -0.96
N LEU A 455 17.02 -11.32 -1.54
CA LEU A 455 16.60 -9.94 -1.36
C LEU A 455 16.48 -9.60 0.14
N ARG A 456 15.75 -10.41 0.90
CA ARG A 456 15.57 -10.25 2.35
C ARG A 456 16.88 -10.37 3.12
N ALA A 457 17.80 -11.22 2.65
CA ALA A 457 19.11 -11.32 3.25
C ALA A 457 19.94 -10.03 3.05
N VAL A 458 19.84 -9.38 1.89
CA VAL A 458 20.41 -8.05 1.66
C VAL A 458 19.79 -7.02 2.62
N VAL A 459 18.47 -6.99 2.75
CA VAL A 459 17.79 -6.05 3.69
C VAL A 459 18.31 -6.23 5.11
N ARG A 460 18.41 -7.48 5.61
CA ARG A 460 18.94 -7.76 6.97
C ARG A 460 20.37 -7.28 7.19
N ARG A 461 21.20 -7.23 6.14
CA ARG A 461 22.59 -6.73 6.23
C ARG A 461 22.66 -5.22 6.12
N SER A 462 21.66 -4.58 5.47
CA SER A 462 21.70 -3.17 5.12
C SER A 462 20.93 -2.27 6.08
N GLU A 463 19.84 -2.78 6.66
CA GLU A 463 18.89 -1.99 7.45
C GLU A 463 18.86 -2.45 8.90
N PRO A 464 18.90 -1.54 9.86
CA PRO A 464 18.72 -1.87 11.26
C PRO A 464 17.28 -2.34 11.52
N VAL A 465 17.15 -3.32 12.41
CA VAL A 465 15.85 -3.81 12.89
C VAL A 465 15.82 -3.74 14.42
N ASP A 466 14.69 -3.28 14.96
CA ASP A 466 14.41 -3.36 16.41
C ASP A 466 13.47 -4.56 16.66
N THR A 467 13.67 -5.26 17.77
CA THR A 467 12.80 -6.36 18.22
C THR A 467 12.13 -5.99 19.53
N TYR A 468 10.82 -6.24 19.61
CA TYR A 468 9.98 -6.02 20.80
C TYR A 468 9.42 -7.36 21.25
N GLU A 469 9.83 -7.78 22.45
CA GLU A 469 9.31 -9.01 23.05
C GLU A 469 7.97 -8.73 23.76
N PRO A 470 7.01 -9.67 23.73
CA PRO A 470 5.71 -9.47 24.35
C PRO A 470 5.79 -9.52 25.88
N HIS A 471 5.18 -8.54 26.53
CA HIS A 471 4.93 -8.52 27.97
C HIS A 471 3.48 -8.88 28.25
N HIS A 472 3.22 -10.12 28.64
CA HIS A 472 1.86 -10.57 28.90
C HIS A 472 1.27 -9.95 30.15
N THR A 473 0.16 -9.21 29.98
CA THR A 473 -0.65 -8.74 31.10
C THR A 473 -2.13 -9.12 30.90
N PRO A 474 -2.88 -9.45 31.96
CA PRO A 474 -4.31 -9.78 31.85
C PRO A 474 -5.15 -8.63 31.28
N GLN A 475 -4.66 -7.40 31.35
CA GLN A 475 -5.34 -6.20 30.87
C GLN A 475 -5.51 -6.21 29.35
N TRP A 476 -4.55 -6.73 28.58
CA TRP A 476 -4.66 -6.87 27.13
C TRP A 476 -5.81 -7.81 26.75
N GLU A 477 -5.98 -8.91 27.48
CA GLU A 477 -7.10 -9.83 27.23
C GLU A 477 -8.46 -9.18 27.53
N ALA A 478 -8.59 -8.49 28.66
CA ALA A 478 -9.80 -7.77 29.02
C ALA A 478 -10.17 -6.68 27.99
N ALA A 479 -9.16 -5.93 27.51
CA ALA A 479 -9.34 -4.91 26.47
C ALA A 479 -9.72 -5.54 25.11
N TYR A 480 -9.15 -6.69 24.78
CA TYR A 480 -9.48 -7.41 23.55
C TYR A 480 -10.93 -7.91 23.55
N GLN A 481 -11.40 -8.48 24.67
CA GLN A 481 -12.80 -8.87 24.80
C GLN A 481 -13.75 -7.67 24.64
N LYS A 482 -13.35 -6.47 25.12
CA LYS A 482 -14.11 -5.24 24.90
C LYS A 482 -14.18 -4.88 23.42
N LEU A 483 -13.06 -4.93 22.68
CA LEU A 483 -13.03 -4.69 21.22
C LEU A 483 -13.98 -5.63 20.47
N LEU A 484 -13.96 -6.93 20.79
CA LEU A 484 -14.80 -7.95 20.13
C LEU A 484 -16.31 -7.76 20.34
N ASN A 485 -16.71 -6.95 21.31
CA ASN A 485 -18.12 -6.68 21.61
C ASN A 485 -18.67 -5.44 20.88
N PHE A 486 -17.84 -4.62 20.22
CA PHE A 486 -18.33 -3.44 19.49
C PHE A 486 -19.12 -3.77 18.21
N GLY A 487 -18.94 -4.96 17.65
CA GLY A 487 -19.64 -5.41 16.44
C GLY A 487 -20.83 -6.34 16.67
N LYS A 488 -21.32 -6.44 17.93
CA LYS A 488 -22.45 -7.32 18.28
C LYS A 488 -23.74 -6.52 18.49
#